data_da9ef8e5d6955ef3b88cd603da007b7f
#
_entry.id   da9ef8e5d6955ef3b88cd603da007b7f
#
_cell.length_a   1.000
_cell.length_b   1.000
_cell.length_c   1.000
_cell.angle_alpha   90.00
_cell.angle_beta   90.00
_cell.angle_gamma   90.00
#
_symmetry.space_group_name_H-M   'P 1'
#
loop_
_entity.id
_entity.type
_entity.pdbx_description
1 polymer ?
#
loop_
_entity_poly.entity_id
_entity_poly.type
_entity_poly.pdbx_seq_one_letter_code
_entity_poly.pdbx_strand_id
1 'polypeptide(L)'
;TLLALFREHNEEFKKRIGVDRIKESYDSYLRSYKHLSAFVQEKRGVEDVLLRSLDRVFYDDFELFLRTDRNLSPKSVHEHLYRLKKMTMRAVSQGTIRRDPYCRLHPELPKRKSRHLKLEDLKTLLTTPVEKPQLQFVRDMFIFSTFTGLAYTDLKKLRVNDIIQSEDGSWWIHIHRQKTGTLSSVRLLDIPLKIIEKYREQRKDDKVFNLYSRTYFIMLAHQLGEVYGFELTFHKARHNFGTHITLSLGVPIETVGKMMGHMRIETTQLYAKVTDRKVDEDMKKLTQRIGNKFRMPEWNKDKENIKNIHYGQGNNHNY
;
A
#
# COMPACT_ATOMS: atom_id res chain seq x y z
N THR A 1 24.96 -15.40 20.88
CA THR A 1 25.27 -14.00 20.51
C THR A 1 24.28 -13.48 19.50
N LEU A 2 24.19 -12.15 19.32
CA LEU A 2 23.19 -11.49 18.49
C LEU A 2 23.41 -11.73 16.99
N LEU A 3 24.63 -11.53 16.50
CA LEU A 3 24.95 -11.71 15.08
C LEU A 3 24.92 -13.17 14.67
N ALA A 4 25.32 -14.09 15.55
CA ALA A 4 25.21 -15.52 15.32
C ALA A 4 23.74 -15.93 15.15
N LEU A 5 22.84 -15.48 16.03
CA LEU A 5 21.39 -15.72 15.94
C LEU A 5 20.79 -15.13 14.64
N PHE A 6 21.22 -13.92 14.26
CA PHE A 6 20.72 -13.29 13.05
C PHE A 6 21.23 -14.02 11.79
N ARG A 7 22.46 -14.53 11.80
CA ARG A 7 23.02 -15.33 10.71
C ARG A 7 22.25 -16.64 10.55
N GLU A 8 22.01 -17.35 11.65
CA GLU A 8 21.19 -18.57 11.68
C GLU A 8 19.80 -18.32 11.08
N HIS A 9 19.11 -17.25 11.52
CA HIS A 9 17.83 -16.84 10.97
C HIS A 9 17.92 -16.62 9.45
N ASN A 10 18.95 -15.95 8.97
CA ASN A 10 19.11 -15.66 7.55
C ASN A 10 19.37 -16.94 6.71
N GLU A 11 20.11 -17.90 7.24
CA GLU A 11 20.34 -19.20 6.59
C GLU A 11 19.04 -20.02 6.51
N GLU A 12 18.25 -20.06 7.58
CA GLU A 12 16.93 -20.68 7.57
C GLU A 12 15.99 -20.00 6.57
N PHE A 13 15.97 -18.64 6.58
CA PHE A 13 15.16 -17.89 5.66
C PHE A 13 15.53 -18.15 4.21
N LYS A 14 16.84 -18.26 3.92
CA LYS A 14 17.37 -18.56 2.59
C LYS A 14 16.89 -19.90 2.05
N LYS A 15 16.84 -20.94 2.89
CA LYS A 15 16.33 -22.27 2.53
C LYS A 15 14.84 -22.26 2.16
N ARG A 16 14.08 -21.26 2.64
CA ARG A 16 12.63 -21.12 2.41
C ARG A 16 12.29 -20.26 1.19
N ILE A 17 13.28 -19.69 0.50
CA ILE A 17 13.06 -18.93 -0.74
C ILE A 17 12.48 -19.85 -1.82
N GLY A 18 11.37 -19.44 -2.42
CA GLY A 18 10.66 -20.23 -3.43
C GLY A 18 9.67 -21.25 -2.86
N VAL A 19 9.68 -21.52 -1.55
CA VAL A 19 8.67 -22.34 -0.86
C VAL A 19 7.56 -21.45 -0.29
N ASP A 20 7.89 -20.63 0.71
CA ASP A 20 6.93 -19.73 1.38
C ASP A 20 7.53 -18.33 1.64
N ARG A 21 8.73 -18.08 1.15
CA ARG A 21 9.47 -16.82 1.26
C ARG A 21 9.93 -16.33 -0.11
N ILE A 22 10.04 -15.00 -0.23
CA ILE A 22 10.53 -14.34 -1.44
C ILE A 22 11.94 -13.77 -1.22
N LYS A 23 12.74 -13.76 -2.29
CA LYS A 23 14.13 -13.30 -2.26
C LYS A 23 14.27 -11.86 -1.75
N GLU A 24 13.39 -10.96 -2.14
CA GLU A 24 13.42 -9.55 -1.73
C GLU A 24 13.30 -9.38 -0.21
N SER A 25 12.54 -10.25 0.44
CA SER A 25 12.44 -10.27 1.91
C SER A 25 13.76 -10.73 2.54
N TYR A 26 14.38 -11.79 2.01
CA TYR A 26 15.72 -12.25 2.42
C TYR A 26 16.75 -11.13 2.29
N ASP A 27 16.82 -10.48 1.13
CA ASP A 27 17.77 -9.39 0.85
C ASP A 27 17.58 -8.22 1.85
N SER A 28 16.35 -7.99 2.29
CA SER A 28 16.04 -6.99 3.33
C SER A 28 16.58 -7.37 4.71
N TYR A 29 16.48 -8.63 5.11
CA TYR A 29 17.09 -9.14 6.35
C TYR A 29 18.62 -9.13 6.27
N LEU A 30 19.17 -9.50 5.13
CA LEU A 30 20.63 -9.47 4.89
C LEU A 30 21.18 -8.05 5.00
N ARG A 31 20.50 -7.03 4.46
CA ARG A 31 20.90 -5.63 4.65
C ARG A 31 20.87 -5.22 6.12
N SER A 32 19.85 -5.63 6.87
CA SER A 32 19.78 -5.31 8.32
C SER A 32 20.91 -5.99 9.10
N TYR A 33 21.25 -7.23 8.77
CA TYR A 33 22.40 -7.92 9.33
C TYR A 33 23.71 -7.16 9.06
N LYS A 34 23.93 -6.73 7.82
CA LYS A 34 25.13 -5.98 7.43
C LYS A 34 25.28 -4.67 8.22
N HIS A 35 24.19 -3.89 8.36
CA HIS A 35 24.23 -2.65 9.17
C HIS A 35 24.47 -2.94 10.66
N LEU A 36 23.86 -3.98 11.20
CA LEU A 36 24.06 -4.35 12.61
C LEU A 36 25.47 -4.86 12.86
N SER A 37 26.03 -5.71 11.97
CA SER A 37 27.41 -6.19 12.05
C SER A 37 28.42 -5.04 11.98
N ALA A 38 28.21 -4.09 11.04
CA ALA A 38 29.05 -2.90 10.95
C ALA A 38 28.98 -2.04 12.22
N PHE A 39 27.79 -1.83 12.80
CA PHE A 39 27.62 -1.11 14.06
C PHE A 39 28.38 -1.79 15.20
N VAL A 40 28.23 -3.09 15.37
CA VAL A 40 28.92 -3.86 16.42
C VAL A 40 30.44 -3.74 16.27
N GLN A 41 30.95 -3.85 15.06
CA GLN A 41 32.38 -3.76 14.78
C GLN A 41 32.91 -2.32 14.95
N GLU A 42 32.25 -1.32 14.32
CA GLU A 42 32.75 0.06 14.25
C GLU A 42 32.53 0.85 15.57
N LYS A 43 31.42 0.61 16.28
CA LYS A 43 31.05 1.37 17.49
C LYS A 43 31.31 0.64 18.81
N ARG A 44 31.36 -0.70 18.80
CA ARG A 44 31.60 -1.52 19.98
C ARG A 44 33.00 -2.17 19.99
N GLY A 45 33.68 -2.22 18.82
CA GLY A 45 35.02 -2.80 18.70
C GLY A 45 35.08 -4.31 18.94
N VAL A 46 33.95 -5.01 18.77
CA VAL A 46 33.85 -6.46 19.01
C VAL A 46 33.27 -7.16 17.78
N GLU A 47 33.52 -8.48 17.68
CA GLU A 47 32.98 -9.28 16.57
C GLU A 47 31.49 -9.58 16.72
N ASP A 48 31.01 -9.73 17.97
CA ASP A 48 29.60 -10.03 18.27
C ASP A 48 29.26 -9.62 19.70
N VAL A 49 27.98 -9.52 20.04
CA VAL A 49 27.48 -9.14 21.38
C VAL A 49 26.61 -10.23 21.98
N LEU A 50 26.67 -10.37 23.32
CA LEU A 50 25.81 -11.30 24.02
C LEU A 50 24.37 -10.82 24.01
N LEU A 51 23.40 -11.71 23.73
CA LEU A 51 21.96 -11.36 23.75
C LEU A 51 21.48 -10.83 25.11
N ARG A 52 22.08 -11.30 26.22
CA ARG A 52 21.77 -10.86 27.57
C ARG A 52 22.31 -9.48 27.95
N SER A 53 23.28 -8.96 27.18
CA SER A 53 23.83 -7.61 27.40
C SER A 53 23.12 -6.54 26.56
N LEU A 54 22.11 -6.91 25.79
CA LEU A 54 21.32 -5.98 25.01
C LEU A 54 20.41 -5.16 25.96
N ASP A 55 20.55 -3.85 25.88
CA ASP A 55 19.78 -2.88 26.64
C ASP A 55 19.23 -1.76 25.79
N ARG A 56 18.61 -0.78 26.41
CA ARG A 56 18.09 0.42 25.76
C ARG A 56 19.17 1.22 25.06
N VAL A 57 20.35 1.35 25.70
CA VAL A 57 21.48 2.13 25.17
C VAL A 57 21.96 1.53 23.86
N PHE A 58 22.08 0.20 23.78
CA PHE A 58 22.44 -0.47 22.52
C PHE A 58 21.46 -0.17 21.40
N TYR A 59 20.17 -0.15 21.69
CA TYR A 59 19.15 0.15 20.70
C TYR A 59 19.22 1.59 20.22
N ASP A 60 19.32 2.55 21.14
CA ASP A 60 19.37 3.99 20.84
C ASP A 60 20.66 4.34 20.06
N ASP A 61 21.81 3.75 20.42
CA ASP A 61 23.09 3.93 19.69
C ASP A 61 23.02 3.32 18.28
N PHE A 62 22.38 2.17 18.12
CA PHE A 62 22.19 1.59 16.79
C PHE A 62 21.27 2.46 15.94
N GLU A 63 20.20 3.02 16.50
CA GLU A 63 19.35 3.99 15.81
C GLU A 63 20.15 5.21 15.37
N LEU A 64 20.95 5.80 16.28
CA LEU A 64 21.79 6.95 15.96
C LEU A 64 22.77 6.63 14.83
N PHE A 65 23.47 5.50 14.91
CA PHE A 65 24.38 5.03 13.86
C PHE A 65 23.69 4.92 12.47
N LEU A 66 22.48 4.36 12.44
CA LEU A 66 21.73 4.25 11.19
C LEU A 66 21.36 5.62 10.61
N ARG A 67 21.06 6.61 11.47
CA ARG A 67 20.68 7.97 11.07
C ARG A 67 21.88 8.80 10.64
N THR A 68 22.96 8.79 11.39
CA THR A 68 24.12 9.68 11.23
C THR A 68 25.20 9.07 10.35
N ASP A 69 25.72 7.90 10.71
CA ASP A 69 26.85 7.28 10.01
C ASP A 69 26.43 6.62 8.70
N ARG A 70 25.19 6.13 8.60
CA ARG A 70 24.66 5.52 7.40
C ARG A 70 23.68 6.39 6.61
N ASN A 71 23.33 7.56 7.16
CA ASN A 71 22.43 8.56 6.55
C ASN A 71 21.14 7.94 5.98
N LEU A 72 20.53 7.00 6.71
CA LEU A 72 19.34 6.29 6.26
C LEU A 72 18.07 7.11 6.48
N SER A 73 17.13 6.95 5.57
CA SER A 73 15.81 7.55 5.72
C SER A 73 15.07 7.03 6.96
N PRO A 74 14.18 7.81 7.60
CA PRO A 74 13.41 7.38 8.77
C PRO A 74 12.68 6.05 8.58
N LYS A 75 12.19 5.79 7.36
CA LYS A 75 11.56 4.50 7.01
C LYS A 75 12.55 3.35 7.06
N SER A 76 13.76 3.52 6.52
CA SER A 76 14.78 2.48 6.53
C SER A 76 15.26 2.19 7.95
N VAL A 77 15.46 3.24 8.76
CA VAL A 77 15.81 3.12 10.18
C VAL A 77 14.74 2.29 10.92
N HIS A 78 13.47 2.67 10.77
CA HIS A 78 12.35 1.91 11.36
C HIS A 78 12.40 0.41 10.99
N GLU A 79 12.64 0.11 9.71
CA GLU A 79 12.71 -1.28 9.23
C GLU A 79 13.88 -2.07 9.83
N HIS A 80 15.05 -1.45 10.02
CA HIS A 80 16.22 -2.11 10.63
C HIS A 80 15.99 -2.35 12.14
N LEU A 81 15.48 -1.37 12.86
CA LEU A 81 15.13 -1.48 14.29
C LEU A 81 14.03 -2.54 14.52
N TYR A 82 13.02 -2.59 13.64
CA TYR A 82 11.99 -3.62 13.70
C TYR A 82 12.56 -5.03 13.53
N ARG A 83 13.56 -5.23 12.63
CA ARG A 83 14.22 -6.52 12.47
C ARG A 83 15.11 -6.87 13.66
N LEU A 84 15.79 -5.91 14.27
CA LEU A 84 16.51 -6.13 15.52
C LEU A 84 15.56 -6.66 16.62
N LYS A 85 14.40 -6.01 16.82
CA LYS A 85 13.38 -6.50 17.75
C LYS A 85 12.90 -7.91 17.42
N LYS A 86 12.73 -8.25 16.15
CA LYS A 86 12.38 -9.63 15.75
C LYS A 86 13.46 -10.64 16.16
N MET A 87 14.73 -10.28 16.15
CA MET A 87 15.79 -11.17 16.62
C MET A 87 15.74 -11.37 18.13
N THR A 88 15.49 -10.32 18.92
CA THR A 88 15.34 -10.48 20.37
C THR A 88 14.09 -11.28 20.74
N MET A 89 12.97 -11.08 20.04
CA MET A 89 11.76 -11.91 20.21
C MET A 89 12.03 -13.39 19.84
N ARG A 90 12.81 -13.68 18.80
CA ARG A 90 13.25 -15.03 18.44
C ARG A 90 14.10 -15.64 19.56
N ALA A 91 15.03 -14.87 20.12
CA ALA A 91 15.85 -15.32 21.24
C ALA A 91 15.00 -15.71 22.47
N VAL A 92 13.93 -14.96 22.75
CA VAL A 92 12.96 -15.31 23.81
C VAL A 92 12.23 -16.60 23.47
N SER A 93 11.71 -16.73 22.24
CA SER A 93 10.99 -17.95 21.82
C SER A 93 11.84 -19.22 21.81
N GLN A 94 13.17 -19.08 21.63
CA GLN A 94 14.15 -20.17 21.73
C GLN A 94 14.66 -20.40 23.16
N GLY A 95 14.17 -19.64 24.16
CA GLY A 95 14.63 -19.75 25.53
C GLY A 95 16.04 -19.21 25.81
N THR A 96 16.69 -18.56 24.83
CA THR A 96 18.06 -18.04 24.97
C THR A 96 18.13 -16.85 25.92
N ILE A 97 17.08 -16.03 25.96
CA ILE A 97 16.89 -14.96 26.95
C ILE A 97 15.48 -15.05 27.54
N ARG A 98 15.31 -14.64 28.79
CA ARG A 98 14.03 -14.74 29.52
C ARG A 98 13.02 -13.66 29.12
N ARG A 99 13.50 -12.48 28.73
CA ARG A 99 12.68 -11.30 28.42
C ARG A 99 13.27 -10.59 27.22
N ASP A 100 12.39 -10.07 26.33
CA ASP A 100 12.79 -9.18 25.26
C ASP A 100 13.17 -7.80 25.83
N PRO A 101 14.44 -7.35 25.72
CA PRO A 101 14.88 -6.05 26.22
C PRO A 101 14.16 -4.88 25.54
N TYR A 102 13.59 -5.11 24.37
CA TYR A 102 12.94 -4.08 23.51
C TYR A 102 11.41 -4.20 23.48
N CYS A 103 10.79 -4.97 24.36
CA CYS A 103 9.34 -5.22 24.34
C CYS A 103 8.51 -3.94 24.38
N ARG A 104 8.94 -2.92 25.13
CA ARG A 104 8.27 -1.61 25.27
C ARG A 104 8.71 -0.57 24.24
N LEU A 105 9.72 -0.87 23.40
CA LEU A 105 10.21 0.07 22.40
C LEU A 105 9.41 -0.10 21.12
N HIS A 106 8.88 1.00 20.61
CA HIS A 106 8.20 1.06 19.33
C HIS A 106 8.98 1.99 18.41
N PRO A 107 9.69 1.46 17.39
CA PRO A 107 10.37 2.31 16.42
C PRO A 107 9.40 3.34 15.85
N GLU A 108 9.81 4.59 15.80
CA GLU A 108 8.98 5.68 15.30
C GLU A 108 8.59 5.44 13.84
N LEU A 109 7.29 5.47 13.57
CA LEU A 109 6.78 5.33 12.21
C LEU A 109 6.95 6.66 11.49
N PRO A 110 7.57 6.69 10.32
CA PRO A 110 7.69 7.92 9.55
C PRO A 110 6.30 8.46 9.19
N LYS A 111 6.13 9.78 9.25
CA LYS A 111 4.92 10.46 8.81
C LYS A 111 4.58 10.03 7.38
N ARG A 112 3.38 9.52 7.19
CA ARG A 112 2.93 9.03 5.88
C ARG A 112 2.64 10.22 4.97
N LYS A 113 3.41 10.38 3.89
CA LYS A 113 3.04 11.25 2.77
C LYS A 113 1.79 10.71 2.09
N SER A 114 1.00 11.57 1.43
CA SER A 114 -0.13 11.14 0.59
C SER A 114 0.34 10.08 -0.41
N ARG A 115 -0.38 8.97 -0.45
CA ARG A 115 -0.02 7.84 -1.32
C ARG A 115 -0.74 7.86 -2.65
N HIS A 116 -1.68 8.77 -2.83
CA HIS A 116 -2.44 9.00 -4.07
C HIS A 116 -2.15 10.40 -4.61
N LEU A 117 -2.43 10.65 -5.87
CA LEU A 117 -2.42 11.97 -6.48
C LEU A 117 -3.60 12.80 -5.95
N LYS A 118 -3.51 14.11 -6.05
CA LYS A 118 -4.70 14.96 -5.96
C LYS A 118 -5.62 14.70 -7.15
N LEU A 119 -6.90 14.96 -7.00
CA LEU A 119 -7.87 14.71 -8.07
C LEU A 119 -7.59 15.58 -9.31
N GLU A 120 -7.13 16.82 -9.10
CA GLU A 120 -6.73 17.75 -10.14
C GLU A 120 -5.53 17.23 -10.95
N ASP A 121 -4.50 16.72 -10.26
CA ASP A 121 -3.31 16.11 -10.89
C ASP A 121 -3.71 14.90 -11.75
N LEU A 122 -4.64 14.08 -11.24
CA LEU A 122 -5.17 12.95 -11.99
C LEU A 122 -5.95 13.39 -13.23
N LYS A 123 -6.76 14.44 -13.14
CA LYS A 123 -7.46 15.03 -14.30
C LYS A 123 -6.46 15.56 -15.32
N THR A 124 -5.45 16.31 -14.88
CA THR A 124 -4.38 16.80 -15.77
C THR A 124 -3.70 15.65 -16.51
N LEU A 125 -3.36 14.58 -15.79
CA LEU A 125 -2.77 13.39 -16.40
C LEU A 125 -3.67 12.76 -17.46
N LEU A 126 -4.98 12.76 -17.25
CA LEU A 126 -5.96 12.19 -18.19
C LEU A 126 -6.14 13.06 -19.46
N THR A 127 -6.07 14.38 -19.32
CA THR A 127 -6.43 15.32 -20.41
C THR A 127 -5.23 15.83 -21.19
N THR A 128 -4.01 15.77 -20.61
CA THR A 128 -2.81 16.32 -21.24
C THR A 128 -1.90 15.19 -21.74
N PRO A 129 -1.87 14.88 -23.04
CA PRO A 129 -0.95 13.88 -23.60
C PRO A 129 0.50 14.39 -23.59
N VAL A 130 1.44 13.47 -23.79
CA VAL A 130 2.85 13.78 -23.96
C VAL A 130 3.34 13.31 -25.32
N GLU A 131 4.26 14.08 -25.95
CA GLU A 131 4.70 13.81 -27.31
C GLU A 131 5.60 12.57 -27.43
N LYS A 132 6.50 12.36 -26.43
CA LYS A 132 7.46 11.24 -26.45
C LYS A 132 6.72 9.90 -26.30
N PRO A 133 6.79 8.97 -27.29
CA PRO A 133 6.03 7.72 -27.27
C PRO A 133 6.27 6.87 -26.04
N GLN A 134 7.52 6.81 -25.52
CA GLN A 134 7.84 6.05 -24.32
C GLN A 134 7.18 6.64 -23.07
N LEU A 135 7.15 7.96 -22.93
CA LEU A 135 6.47 8.63 -21.82
C LEU A 135 4.95 8.50 -21.95
N GLN A 136 4.43 8.61 -23.18
CA GLN A 136 3.01 8.37 -23.45
C GLN A 136 2.59 6.95 -23.05
N PHE A 137 3.40 5.94 -23.37
CA PHE A 137 3.15 4.57 -22.93
C PHE A 137 3.13 4.44 -21.41
N VAL A 138 4.11 5.00 -20.71
CA VAL A 138 4.16 4.99 -19.24
C VAL A 138 2.96 5.69 -18.61
N ARG A 139 2.54 6.82 -19.17
CA ARG A 139 1.33 7.54 -18.78
C ARG A 139 0.09 6.67 -18.91
N ASP A 140 -0.10 6.04 -20.07
CA ASP A 140 -1.25 5.19 -20.31
C ASP A 140 -1.27 3.96 -19.40
N MET A 141 -0.11 3.38 -19.09
CA MET A 141 0.01 2.28 -18.12
C MET A 141 -0.29 2.74 -16.69
N PHE A 142 0.11 3.96 -16.33
CA PHE A 142 -0.26 4.54 -15.04
C PHE A 142 -1.78 4.76 -14.94
N ILE A 143 -2.39 5.31 -15.99
CA ILE A 143 -3.85 5.49 -16.08
C ILE A 143 -4.55 4.12 -16.01
N PHE A 144 -4.10 3.14 -16.76
CA PHE A 144 -4.65 1.79 -16.72
C PHE A 144 -4.63 1.19 -15.31
N SER A 145 -3.49 1.31 -14.63
CA SER A 145 -3.36 0.87 -13.22
C SER A 145 -4.25 1.69 -12.28
N THR A 146 -4.48 2.97 -12.56
CA THR A 146 -5.39 3.82 -11.77
C THR A 146 -6.84 3.36 -11.89
N PHE A 147 -7.28 2.83 -13.05
CA PHE A 147 -8.65 2.41 -13.26
C PHE A 147 -8.89 0.90 -13.07
N THR A 148 -7.83 0.11 -12.86
CA THR A 148 -7.93 -1.34 -12.64
C THR A 148 -7.41 -1.77 -11.26
N GLY A 149 -6.61 -0.91 -10.61
CA GLY A 149 -5.96 -1.25 -9.35
C GLY A 149 -4.81 -2.26 -9.47
N LEU A 150 -4.41 -2.68 -10.69
CA LEU A 150 -3.35 -3.64 -10.91
C LEU A 150 -1.98 -3.06 -10.50
N ALA A 151 -1.16 -3.87 -9.83
CA ALA A 151 0.23 -3.51 -9.56
C ALA A 151 1.08 -3.73 -10.83
N TYR A 152 2.25 -3.09 -10.91
CA TYR A 152 3.17 -3.24 -12.03
C TYR A 152 3.47 -4.73 -12.36
N THR A 153 3.70 -5.55 -11.35
CA THR A 153 4.02 -6.97 -11.54
C THR A 153 2.87 -7.78 -12.13
N ASP A 154 1.64 -7.45 -11.72
CA ASP A 154 0.42 -8.09 -12.21
C ASP A 154 0.14 -7.60 -13.64
N LEU A 155 0.28 -6.28 -13.89
CA LEU A 155 0.13 -5.70 -15.22
C LEU A 155 1.16 -6.25 -16.23
N LYS A 156 2.42 -6.46 -15.81
CA LYS A 156 3.47 -7.04 -16.67
C LYS A 156 3.17 -8.48 -17.09
N LYS A 157 2.39 -9.20 -16.30
CA LYS A 157 2.02 -10.60 -16.56
C LYS A 157 0.63 -10.75 -17.17
N LEU A 158 -0.13 -9.67 -17.28
CA LEU A 158 -1.50 -9.69 -17.79
C LEU A 158 -1.52 -10.24 -19.21
N ARG A 159 -2.30 -11.30 -19.41
CA ARG A 159 -2.47 -11.99 -20.69
C ARG A 159 -3.83 -11.69 -21.29
N VAL A 160 -3.96 -11.90 -22.59
CA VAL A 160 -5.23 -11.72 -23.30
C VAL A 160 -6.31 -12.65 -22.71
N ASN A 161 -5.95 -13.88 -22.34
CA ASN A 161 -6.86 -14.85 -21.74
C ASN A 161 -7.32 -14.50 -20.31
N ASP A 162 -6.66 -13.52 -19.66
CA ASP A 162 -7.10 -13.01 -18.35
C ASP A 162 -8.24 -11.99 -18.49
N ILE A 163 -8.55 -11.57 -19.74
CA ILE A 163 -9.62 -10.63 -20.08
C ILE A 163 -10.77 -11.40 -20.68
N ILE A 164 -11.88 -11.45 -19.96
CA ILE A 164 -13.05 -12.28 -20.28
C ILE A 164 -14.26 -11.37 -20.47
N GLN A 165 -15.05 -11.64 -21.49
CA GLN A 165 -16.35 -11.01 -21.65
C GLN A 165 -17.41 -11.86 -20.97
N SER A 166 -18.20 -11.24 -20.08
CA SER A 166 -19.35 -11.87 -19.44
C SER A 166 -20.56 -11.91 -20.38
N GLU A 167 -21.56 -12.69 -20.03
CA GLU A 167 -22.82 -12.85 -20.80
C GLU A 167 -23.57 -11.52 -20.99
N ASP A 168 -23.44 -10.59 -20.04
CA ASP A 168 -24.00 -9.23 -20.10
C ASP A 168 -23.21 -8.27 -21.00
N GLY A 169 -22.16 -8.76 -21.71
CA GLY A 169 -21.29 -7.99 -22.58
C GLY A 169 -20.20 -7.19 -21.84
N SER A 170 -20.17 -7.22 -20.49
CA SER A 170 -19.13 -6.53 -19.73
C SER A 170 -17.79 -7.26 -19.76
N TRP A 171 -16.70 -6.50 -19.78
CA TRP A 171 -15.35 -7.04 -19.78
C TRP A 171 -14.76 -7.07 -18.39
N TRP A 172 -14.07 -8.15 -18.05
CA TRP A 172 -13.47 -8.39 -16.75
C TRP A 172 -12.02 -8.82 -16.87
N ILE A 173 -11.20 -8.42 -15.88
CA ILE A 173 -9.89 -9.01 -15.65
C ILE A 173 -10.00 -9.97 -14.46
N HIS A 174 -9.56 -11.22 -14.65
CA HIS A 174 -9.43 -12.23 -13.62
C HIS A 174 -7.99 -12.70 -13.56
N ILE A 175 -7.26 -12.32 -12.49
CA ILE A 175 -5.87 -12.70 -12.31
C ILE A 175 -5.59 -13.14 -10.87
N HIS A 176 -4.68 -14.07 -10.72
CA HIS A 176 -4.07 -14.36 -9.43
C HIS A 176 -2.88 -13.42 -9.20
N ARG A 177 -2.93 -12.66 -8.11
CA ARG A 177 -1.89 -11.70 -7.76
C ARG A 177 -0.56 -12.38 -7.51
N GLN A 178 0.50 -11.90 -8.14
CA GLN A 178 1.83 -12.49 -8.00
C GLN A 178 2.36 -12.46 -6.56
N LYS A 179 2.02 -11.43 -5.79
CA LYS A 179 2.53 -11.26 -4.41
C LYS A 179 1.82 -12.15 -3.39
N THR A 180 0.53 -12.43 -3.59
CA THR A 180 -0.32 -13.05 -2.56
C THR A 180 -1.03 -14.31 -3.02
N GLY A 181 -1.00 -14.64 -4.32
CA GLY A 181 -1.80 -15.71 -4.91
C GLY A 181 -3.31 -15.47 -4.91
N THR A 182 -3.78 -14.36 -4.36
CA THR A 182 -5.20 -14.06 -4.22
C THR A 182 -5.81 -13.69 -5.56
N LEU A 183 -7.01 -14.20 -5.86
CA LEU A 183 -7.77 -13.80 -7.04
C LEU A 183 -8.17 -12.33 -6.95
N SER A 184 -7.89 -11.59 -8.01
CA SER A 184 -8.32 -10.21 -8.24
C SER A 184 -9.26 -10.21 -9.44
N SER A 185 -10.48 -9.72 -9.26
CA SER A 185 -11.52 -9.65 -10.29
C SER A 185 -11.94 -8.19 -10.45
N VAL A 186 -11.68 -7.60 -11.62
CA VAL A 186 -11.94 -6.19 -11.87
C VAL A 186 -12.75 -6.04 -13.16
N ARG A 187 -13.92 -5.41 -13.06
CA ARG A 187 -14.70 -5.01 -14.23
C ARG A 187 -14.00 -3.86 -14.92
N LEU A 188 -13.80 -3.99 -16.22
CA LEU A 188 -13.18 -2.95 -17.04
C LEU A 188 -14.17 -1.83 -17.36
N LEU A 189 -13.75 -0.61 -17.09
CA LEU A 189 -14.42 0.61 -17.49
C LEU A 189 -13.94 1.03 -18.88
N ASP A 190 -14.56 2.04 -19.49
CA ASP A 190 -14.24 2.51 -20.87
C ASP A 190 -12.78 2.92 -21.03
N ILE A 191 -12.18 3.59 -20.04
CA ILE A 191 -10.79 4.08 -20.13
C ILE A 191 -9.79 2.92 -20.27
N PRO A 192 -9.79 1.89 -19.41
CA PRO A 192 -8.97 0.70 -19.60
C PRO A 192 -9.21 0.00 -20.95
N LEU A 193 -10.45 -0.12 -21.41
CA LEU A 193 -10.76 -0.74 -22.68
C LEU A 193 -10.15 0.02 -23.86
N LYS A 194 -10.25 1.37 -23.86
CA LYS A 194 -9.60 2.22 -24.88
C LYS A 194 -8.08 2.07 -24.87
N ILE A 195 -7.46 1.92 -23.71
CA ILE A 195 -6.01 1.69 -23.61
C ILE A 195 -5.63 0.31 -24.13
N ILE A 196 -6.40 -0.73 -23.84
CA ILE A 196 -6.19 -2.08 -24.39
C ILE A 196 -6.24 -2.06 -25.91
N GLU A 197 -7.24 -1.40 -26.48
CA GLU A 197 -7.39 -1.28 -27.93
C GLU A 197 -6.26 -0.47 -28.56
N LYS A 198 -5.86 0.66 -27.97
CA LYS A 198 -4.75 1.49 -28.45
C LYS A 198 -3.45 0.71 -28.65
N TYR A 199 -3.17 -0.27 -27.79
CA TYR A 199 -1.92 -1.05 -27.82
C TYR A 199 -2.08 -2.44 -28.43
N ARG A 200 -3.24 -2.76 -29.00
CA ARG A 200 -3.57 -4.09 -29.54
C ARG A 200 -2.57 -4.55 -30.60
N GLU A 201 -2.30 -3.71 -31.61
CA GLU A 201 -1.38 -4.03 -32.68
C GLU A 201 0.10 -4.10 -32.28
N GLN A 202 0.46 -3.60 -31.10
CA GLN A 202 1.83 -3.61 -30.59
C GLN A 202 2.15 -4.85 -29.74
N ARG A 203 1.20 -5.78 -29.60
CA ARG A 203 1.40 -7.03 -28.86
C ARG A 203 2.40 -7.92 -29.57
N LYS A 204 3.34 -8.49 -28.81
CA LYS A 204 4.34 -9.42 -29.35
C LYS A 204 4.02 -10.87 -29.02
N ASP A 205 3.34 -11.10 -27.91
CA ASP A 205 3.00 -12.40 -27.34
C ASP A 205 1.52 -12.39 -26.94
N ASP A 206 1.12 -13.35 -26.12
CA ASP A 206 -0.18 -13.41 -25.46
C ASP A 206 -0.39 -12.34 -24.37
N LYS A 207 0.60 -11.47 -24.12
CA LYS A 207 0.49 -10.37 -23.17
C LYS A 207 -0.35 -9.24 -23.72
N VAL A 208 -1.12 -8.61 -22.82
CA VAL A 208 -1.91 -7.42 -23.17
C VAL A 208 -1.00 -6.23 -23.47
N PHE A 209 0.10 -6.07 -22.70
CA PHE A 209 1.05 -4.98 -22.88
C PHE A 209 2.50 -5.48 -22.80
N ASN A 210 3.37 -4.93 -23.63
CA ASN A 210 4.81 -5.18 -23.62
C ASN A 210 5.52 -4.16 -22.72
N LEU A 211 5.44 -4.34 -21.37
CA LEU A 211 6.05 -3.42 -20.44
C LEU A 211 7.58 -3.50 -20.48
N TYR A 212 8.21 -2.34 -20.39
CA TYR A 212 9.65 -2.19 -20.19
C TYR A 212 10.15 -2.96 -18.93
N SER A 213 11.46 -3.04 -18.73
CA SER A 213 12.02 -3.52 -17.46
C SER A 213 11.58 -2.60 -16.32
N ARG A 214 11.51 -3.12 -15.09
CA ARG A 214 11.07 -2.34 -13.93
C ARG A 214 11.92 -1.08 -13.71
N THR A 215 13.24 -1.20 -13.83
CA THR A 215 14.17 -0.08 -13.63
C THR A 215 13.94 1.01 -14.67
N TYR A 216 13.86 0.63 -15.95
CA TYR A 216 13.62 1.58 -17.03
C TYR A 216 12.25 2.24 -16.93
N PHE A 217 11.24 1.47 -16.55
CA PHE A 217 9.89 2.02 -16.33
C PHE A 217 9.85 3.05 -15.19
N ILE A 218 10.56 2.80 -14.08
CA ILE A 218 10.66 3.74 -12.96
C ILE A 218 11.36 5.03 -13.40
N MET A 219 12.43 4.92 -14.17
CA MET A 219 13.13 6.08 -14.73
C MET A 219 12.21 6.93 -15.61
N LEU A 220 11.47 6.31 -16.53
CA LEU A 220 10.50 7.01 -17.39
C LEU A 220 9.35 7.61 -16.57
N ALA A 221 8.86 6.93 -15.55
CA ALA A 221 7.84 7.46 -14.65
C ALA A 221 8.32 8.68 -13.87
N HIS A 222 9.59 8.72 -13.50
CA HIS A 222 10.21 9.90 -12.88
C HIS A 222 10.27 11.08 -13.87
N GLN A 223 10.79 10.85 -15.07
CA GLN A 223 10.80 11.87 -16.14
C GLN A 223 9.39 12.39 -16.45
N LEU A 224 8.42 11.51 -16.52
CA LEU A 224 7.01 11.88 -16.71
C LEU A 224 6.51 12.73 -15.54
N GLY A 225 6.90 12.39 -14.32
CA GLY A 225 6.60 13.17 -13.12
C GLY A 225 7.17 14.60 -13.17
N GLU A 226 8.38 14.77 -13.71
CA GLU A 226 8.99 16.08 -13.92
C GLU A 226 8.17 16.92 -14.93
N VAL A 227 7.71 16.31 -16.02
CA VAL A 227 6.85 16.99 -17.03
C VAL A 227 5.55 17.51 -16.41
N TYR A 228 4.93 16.75 -15.53
CA TYR A 228 3.63 17.12 -14.91
C TYR A 228 3.78 17.89 -13.58
N GLY A 229 4.97 17.96 -12.99
CA GLY A 229 5.20 18.61 -11.70
C GLY A 229 4.75 17.78 -10.47
N PHE A 230 4.50 16.48 -10.62
CA PHE A 230 4.14 15.60 -9.51
C PHE A 230 4.70 14.17 -9.66
N GLU A 231 5.01 13.54 -8.55
CA GLU A 231 5.60 12.20 -8.55
C GLU A 231 4.61 11.12 -9.02
N LEU A 232 5.04 10.31 -9.98
CA LEU A 232 4.29 9.18 -10.53
C LEU A 232 4.94 7.86 -10.14
N THR A 233 4.18 6.99 -9.47
CA THR A 233 4.57 5.60 -9.18
C THR A 233 3.37 4.68 -9.36
N PHE A 234 3.59 3.43 -9.78
CA PHE A 234 2.49 2.44 -9.85
C PHE A 234 1.77 2.25 -8.52
N HIS A 235 2.49 2.45 -7.42
CA HIS A 235 1.85 2.38 -6.12
C HIS A 235 0.83 3.51 -5.91
N LYS A 236 1.15 4.73 -6.37
CA LYS A 236 0.19 5.84 -6.39
C LYS A 236 -0.99 5.57 -7.33
N ALA A 237 -0.76 4.99 -8.51
CA ALA A 237 -1.83 4.60 -9.43
C ALA A 237 -2.84 3.65 -8.75
N ARG A 238 -2.33 2.62 -8.10
CA ARG A 238 -3.16 1.67 -7.35
C ARG A 238 -3.85 2.32 -6.14
N HIS A 239 -3.21 3.31 -5.48
CA HIS A 239 -3.85 4.11 -4.44
C HIS A 239 -4.96 4.99 -5.00
N ASN A 240 -4.79 5.58 -6.19
CA ASN A 240 -5.84 6.33 -6.86
C ASN A 240 -7.07 5.45 -7.12
N PHE A 241 -6.88 4.20 -7.58
CA PHE A 241 -7.97 3.24 -7.74
C PHE A 241 -8.76 3.07 -6.45
N GLY A 242 -8.07 2.72 -5.35
CA GLY A 242 -8.73 2.52 -4.05
C GLY A 242 -9.40 3.77 -3.51
N THR A 243 -8.82 4.96 -3.74
CA THR A 243 -9.34 6.21 -3.17
C THR A 243 -10.31 6.90 -4.12
N HIS A 244 -9.84 7.33 -5.30
CA HIS A 244 -10.62 8.21 -6.19
C HIS A 244 -11.63 7.47 -7.06
N ILE A 245 -11.26 6.26 -7.53
CA ILE A 245 -12.08 5.53 -8.51
C ILE A 245 -13.13 4.64 -7.84
N THR A 246 -12.88 4.21 -6.59
CA THR A 246 -13.78 3.27 -5.92
C THR A 246 -14.40 3.82 -4.64
N LEU A 247 -13.65 3.94 -3.54
CA LEU A 247 -14.20 4.29 -2.22
C LEU A 247 -14.86 5.67 -2.20
N SER A 248 -14.25 6.69 -2.83
CA SER A 248 -14.84 8.04 -2.89
C SER A 248 -16.12 8.07 -3.71
N LEU A 249 -16.32 7.13 -4.63
CA LEU A 249 -17.53 6.99 -5.44
C LEU A 249 -18.53 5.99 -4.87
N GLY A 250 -18.32 5.52 -3.64
CA GLY A 250 -19.29 4.73 -2.89
C GLY A 250 -19.21 3.22 -3.08
N VAL A 251 -18.14 2.69 -3.71
CA VAL A 251 -17.91 1.25 -3.76
C VAL A 251 -17.58 0.73 -2.36
N PRO A 252 -18.28 -0.32 -1.84
CA PRO A 252 -18.00 -0.87 -0.53
C PRO A 252 -16.55 -1.35 -0.38
N ILE A 253 -15.98 -1.18 0.81
CA ILE A 253 -14.58 -1.48 1.08
C ILE A 253 -14.24 -2.96 0.86
N GLU A 254 -15.15 -3.87 1.14
CA GLU A 254 -15.02 -5.31 0.92
C GLU A 254 -14.92 -5.61 -0.58
N THR A 255 -15.75 -4.96 -1.39
CA THR A 255 -15.71 -5.05 -2.85
C THR A 255 -14.38 -4.55 -3.39
N VAL A 256 -13.90 -3.39 -2.90
CA VAL A 256 -12.58 -2.85 -3.27
C VAL A 256 -11.47 -3.82 -2.85
N GLY A 257 -11.54 -4.39 -1.67
CA GLY A 257 -10.60 -5.41 -1.20
C GLY A 257 -10.52 -6.61 -2.14
N LYS A 258 -11.67 -7.14 -2.58
CA LYS A 258 -11.77 -8.24 -3.54
C LYS A 258 -11.20 -7.85 -4.92
N MET A 259 -11.58 -6.68 -5.45
CA MET A 259 -11.05 -6.16 -6.71
C MET A 259 -9.53 -6.01 -6.68
N MET A 260 -8.99 -5.51 -5.56
CA MET A 260 -7.55 -5.34 -5.37
C MET A 260 -6.82 -6.62 -4.95
N GLY A 261 -7.50 -7.74 -4.72
CA GLY A 261 -6.91 -8.99 -4.26
C GLY A 261 -6.19 -8.84 -2.90
N HIS A 262 -6.81 -8.17 -1.95
CA HIS A 262 -6.29 -8.06 -0.59
C HIS A 262 -6.77 -9.24 0.26
N MET A 263 -5.85 -9.89 0.96
CA MET A 263 -6.18 -10.98 1.89
C MET A 263 -6.81 -10.49 3.20
N ARG A 264 -6.54 -9.23 3.57
CA ARG A 264 -6.99 -8.62 4.82
C ARG A 264 -7.61 -7.27 4.53
N ILE A 265 -8.75 -7.01 5.16
CA ILE A 265 -9.51 -5.76 4.99
C ILE A 265 -8.71 -4.53 5.46
N GLU A 266 -7.85 -4.69 6.49
CA GLU A 266 -7.00 -3.62 7.02
C GLU A 266 -6.08 -3.03 5.93
N THR A 267 -5.70 -3.84 4.94
CA THR A 267 -4.94 -3.35 3.79
C THR A 267 -5.76 -2.39 2.94
N THR A 268 -7.08 -2.60 2.85
CA THR A 268 -8.00 -1.73 2.10
C THR A 268 -8.38 -0.50 2.92
N GLN A 269 -8.45 -0.61 4.25
CA GLN A 269 -8.72 0.53 5.16
C GLN A 269 -7.67 1.64 5.04
N LEU A 270 -6.48 1.35 4.54
CA LEU A 270 -5.46 2.38 4.24
C LEU A 270 -5.93 3.41 3.21
N TYR A 271 -6.94 3.11 2.42
CA TYR A 271 -7.55 3.99 1.41
C TYR A 271 -8.81 4.69 1.91
N ALA A 272 -9.43 4.16 2.97
CA ALA A 272 -10.70 4.63 3.49
C ALA A 272 -10.49 5.73 4.54
N LYS A 273 -10.40 6.99 4.09
CA LYS A 273 -10.64 8.13 4.98
C LYS A 273 -12.13 8.50 4.86
N VAL A 274 -12.92 8.08 5.85
CA VAL A 274 -14.32 8.51 5.96
C VAL A 274 -14.28 9.95 6.44
N THR A 275 -14.79 10.88 5.62
CA THR A 275 -14.99 12.29 5.98
C THR A 275 -16.44 12.51 6.37
N ASP A 276 -16.72 13.53 7.18
CA ASP A 276 -18.11 13.90 7.56
C ASP A 276 -18.98 14.16 6.33
N ARG A 277 -18.39 14.74 5.28
CA ARG A 277 -19.06 14.90 3.99
C ARG A 277 -19.49 13.54 3.40
N LYS A 278 -18.66 12.52 3.48
CA LYS A 278 -18.99 11.16 3.00
C LYS A 278 -20.10 10.54 3.82
N VAL A 279 -20.09 10.73 5.15
CA VAL A 279 -21.16 10.29 6.04
C VAL A 279 -22.47 10.95 5.63
N ASP A 280 -22.49 12.27 5.42
CA ASP A 280 -23.67 13.01 4.98
C ASP A 280 -24.22 12.52 3.62
N GLU A 281 -23.34 12.34 2.64
CA GLU A 281 -23.72 11.79 1.32
C GLU A 281 -24.33 10.38 1.41
N ASP A 282 -23.77 9.52 2.25
CA ASP A 282 -24.27 8.15 2.44
C ASP A 282 -25.60 8.14 3.21
N MET A 283 -25.76 9.02 4.21
CA MET A 283 -27.02 9.20 4.93
C MET A 283 -28.12 9.75 4.02
N LYS A 284 -27.82 10.67 3.12
CA LYS A 284 -28.79 11.15 2.10
C LYS A 284 -29.26 10.01 1.20
N LYS A 285 -28.34 9.16 0.73
CA LYS A 285 -28.69 7.97 -0.08
C LYS A 285 -29.54 6.98 0.72
N LEU A 286 -29.17 6.76 2.00
CA LEU A 286 -29.94 5.90 2.90
C LEU A 286 -31.36 6.42 3.10
N THR A 287 -31.53 7.72 3.36
CA THR A 287 -32.83 8.39 3.50
C THR A 287 -33.70 8.16 2.27
N GLN A 288 -33.12 8.31 1.05
CA GLN A 288 -33.84 8.04 -0.20
C GLN A 288 -34.26 6.56 -0.33
N ARG A 289 -33.41 5.62 0.09
CA ARG A 289 -33.71 4.17 0.03
C ARG A 289 -34.72 3.73 1.07
N ILE A 290 -34.69 4.32 2.25
CA ILE A 290 -35.66 4.07 3.32
C ILE A 290 -37.04 4.57 2.87
N GLY A 291 -37.13 5.80 2.34
CA GLY A 291 -38.35 6.40 1.81
C GLY A 291 -39.54 6.15 2.73
N ASN A 292 -40.60 5.51 2.17
CA ASN A 292 -41.81 5.16 2.91
C ASN A 292 -41.81 3.77 3.56
N LYS A 293 -40.67 3.04 3.52
CA LYS A 293 -40.61 1.66 4.08
C LYS A 293 -40.80 1.62 5.60
N PHE A 294 -40.34 2.66 6.29
CA PHE A 294 -40.46 2.78 7.73
C PHE A 294 -41.15 4.09 8.07
N ARG A 295 -42.41 4.02 8.46
CA ARG A 295 -43.19 5.17 8.93
C ARG A 295 -43.49 5.01 10.41
N MET A 296 -43.16 6.00 11.20
CA MET A 296 -43.75 6.11 12.55
C MET A 296 -45.16 6.63 12.43
N PRO A 297 -46.14 6.16 13.28
CA PRO A 297 -47.41 6.83 13.43
C PRO A 297 -47.18 8.30 13.74
N GLU A 298 -48.03 9.19 13.19
CA GLU A 298 -47.95 10.61 13.53
C GLU A 298 -48.11 10.78 15.04
N TRP A 299 -47.07 11.32 15.67
CA TRP A 299 -47.11 11.65 17.08
C TRP A 299 -47.87 12.97 17.23
N ASN A 300 -49.17 12.87 17.55
CA ASN A 300 -49.94 14.04 17.99
C ASN A 300 -49.38 14.51 19.35
N LYS A 301 -48.38 15.34 19.34
CA LYS A 301 -47.99 16.21 20.44
C LYS A 301 -48.07 17.64 19.95
N ASP A 302 -48.81 18.41 20.73
CA ASP A 302 -48.95 19.86 20.62
C ASP A 302 -47.58 20.49 20.28
N LYS A 303 -47.56 21.30 19.23
CA LYS A 303 -46.36 21.93 18.66
C LYS A 303 -45.58 22.84 19.61
N GLU A 304 -46.03 23.01 20.86
CA GLU A 304 -45.46 23.96 21.83
C GLU A 304 -44.23 23.41 22.61
N ASN A 305 -44.02 22.11 22.68
CA ASN A 305 -42.91 21.55 23.50
C ASN A 305 -41.61 21.25 22.76
N ILE A 306 -41.52 21.44 21.45
CA ILE A 306 -40.27 21.14 20.67
C ILE A 306 -39.27 22.30 20.67
N LYS A 307 -39.72 23.53 21.06
CA LYS A 307 -38.83 24.70 21.09
C LYS A 307 -37.76 24.68 22.20
N ASN A 308 -37.82 23.76 23.15
CA ASN A 308 -36.89 23.71 24.30
C ASN A 308 -35.88 22.55 24.29
N ILE A 309 -35.74 21.85 23.18
CA ILE A 309 -34.60 20.91 23.05
C ILE A 309 -33.39 21.74 22.61
N HIS A 310 -32.61 22.19 23.58
CA HIS A 310 -31.28 22.74 23.35
C HIS A 310 -30.39 21.60 22.82
N TYR A 311 -30.22 21.53 21.50
CA TYR A 311 -29.12 20.82 20.92
C TYR A 311 -27.85 21.58 21.33
N GLY A 312 -26.99 20.94 22.13
CA GLY A 312 -25.72 21.52 22.51
C GLY A 312 -24.95 21.95 21.25
N GLN A 313 -24.58 23.22 21.20
CA GLN A 313 -23.68 23.73 20.19
C GLN A 313 -22.38 22.91 20.32
N GLY A 314 -22.11 22.07 19.34
CA GLY A 314 -20.87 21.30 19.29
C GLY A 314 -19.69 22.27 19.29
N ASN A 315 -18.93 22.29 20.38
CA ASN A 315 -17.66 22.96 20.43
C ASN A 315 -16.76 22.32 19.35
N ASN A 316 -16.40 23.16 18.39
CA ASN A 316 -15.30 22.86 17.44
C ASN A 316 -14.02 22.63 18.23
N HIS A 317 -13.72 21.38 18.55
CA HIS A 317 -12.38 20.97 18.93
C HIS A 317 -11.69 20.41 17.70
N ASN A 318 -10.79 21.22 17.16
CA ASN A 318 -9.75 20.79 16.23
C ASN A 318 -8.91 19.68 16.89
N TYR A 319 -8.90 18.50 16.29
CA TYR A 319 -7.89 17.47 16.43
C TYR A 319 -7.30 17.09 15.08
#